data_e8e9b90acb3800b84905f3a7ec478d77
#
_entry.id   e8e9b90acb3800b84905f3a7ec478d77
#
_cell.length_a   1.000
_cell.length_b   1.000
_cell.length_c   1.000
_cell.angle_alpha   90.00
_cell.angle_beta   90.00
_cell.angle_gamma   90.00
#
_symmetry.space_group_name_H-M   'P 1'
#
loop_
_entity.id
_entity.type
_entity.pdbx_description
1 polymer ?
#
loop_
_entity_poly.entity_id
_entity_poly.type
_entity_poly.pdbx_seq_one_letter_code
_entity_poly.pdbx_strand_id
1 'polypeptide(L)'
;MDYCNFLFACSAALFAGGLNSIAGGGTFITLPALLSAGMSPVMANTTSASVMLPGYLGSVLGFRDVLSSVSRKYLFILIVLSILFSSVGATLLISSTDKFFMQVIPFLILIATLLFATNVVNQNNILKSQKPFLSKVLLGFVSSYGGYFNGGLGIALLSALSFEKKYSLRELSAIKSLLSFVITVVSVMVFISNQFVVWSYALYMI
;
A
#
# COMPACT_ATOMS: atom_id res chain seq x y z
N MET A 1 -24.66 -9.02 -13.01
CA MET A 1 -23.21 -9.25 -12.80
C MET A 1 -22.81 -10.33 -13.79
N ASP A 2 -21.97 -10.00 -14.78
CA ASP A 2 -21.53 -10.98 -15.77
C ASP A 2 -20.56 -11.95 -15.11
N TYR A 3 -20.87 -13.26 -15.16
CA TYR A 3 -20.05 -14.31 -14.55
C TYR A 3 -18.58 -14.26 -15.02
N CYS A 4 -18.33 -13.85 -16.26
CA CYS A 4 -16.98 -13.67 -16.80
C CYS A 4 -16.19 -12.59 -16.06
N ASN A 5 -16.78 -11.42 -15.82
CA ASN A 5 -16.13 -10.31 -15.11
C ASN A 5 -15.85 -10.66 -13.63
N PHE A 6 -16.73 -11.46 -13.05
CA PHE A 6 -16.59 -11.96 -11.69
C PHE A 6 -15.41 -12.94 -11.57
N LEU A 7 -15.35 -13.96 -12.40
CA LEU A 7 -14.26 -14.93 -12.42
C LEU A 7 -12.90 -14.24 -12.71
N PHE A 8 -12.92 -13.26 -13.60
CA PHE A 8 -11.72 -12.45 -13.89
C PHE A 8 -11.25 -11.67 -12.67
N ALA A 9 -12.15 -11.04 -11.93
CA ALA A 9 -11.82 -10.30 -10.70
C ALA A 9 -11.25 -11.22 -9.60
N CYS A 10 -11.84 -12.41 -9.41
CA CYS A 10 -11.35 -13.41 -8.45
C CYS A 10 -9.96 -13.95 -8.82
N SER A 11 -9.73 -14.27 -10.11
CA SER A 11 -8.40 -14.71 -10.57
C SER A 11 -7.35 -13.60 -10.42
N ALA A 12 -7.72 -12.36 -10.74
CA ALA A 12 -6.87 -11.19 -10.54
C ALA A 12 -6.49 -11.00 -9.06
N ALA A 13 -7.42 -11.23 -8.13
CA ALA A 13 -7.15 -11.14 -6.69
C ALA A 13 -6.15 -12.19 -6.21
N LEU A 14 -6.26 -13.43 -6.69
CA LEU A 14 -5.33 -14.51 -6.35
C LEU A 14 -3.89 -14.19 -6.80
N PHE A 15 -3.71 -13.75 -8.05
CA PHE A 15 -2.40 -13.31 -8.56
C PHE A 15 -1.90 -12.06 -7.82
N ALA A 16 -2.80 -11.12 -7.53
CA ALA A 16 -2.47 -9.90 -6.79
C ALA A 16 -1.99 -10.20 -5.37
N GLY A 17 -2.59 -11.17 -4.68
CA GLY A 17 -2.15 -11.62 -3.36
C GLY A 17 -0.71 -12.15 -3.38
N GLY A 18 -0.37 -13.01 -4.36
CA GLY A 18 0.99 -13.50 -4.58
C GLY A 18 1.98 -12.38 -4.87
N LEU A 19 1.67 -11.47 -5.79
CA LEU A 19 2.51 -10.32 -6.11
C LEU A 19 2.67 -9.37 -4.92
N ASN A 20 1.60 -9.17 -4.15
CA ASN A 20 1.60 -8.27 -3.00
C ASN A 20 2.50 -8.76 -1.87
N SER A 21 2.59 -10.07 -1.65
CA SER A 21 3.47 -10.67 -0.64
C SER A 21 4.94 -10.40 -0.93
N ILE A 22 5.35 -10.38 -2.21
CA ILE A 22 6.73 -10.18 -2.66
C ILE A 22 7.04 -8.69 -2.80
N ALA A 23 6.29 -7.98 -3.62
CA ALA A 23 6.59 -6.62 -4.04
C ALA A 23 5.68 -5.54 -3.44
N GLY A 24 4.48 -5.88 -2.97
CA GLY A 24 3.51 -4.91 -2.46
C GLY A 24 2.77 -4.14 -3.56
N GLY A 25 2.58 -4.78 -4.75
CA GLY A 25 1.98 -4.16 -5.93
C GLY A 25 0.64 -4.78 -6.37
N GLY A 26 -0.06 -5.52 -5.49
CA GLY A 26 -1.29 -6.23 -5.84
C GLY A 26 -2.39 -5.34 -6.44
N THR A 27 -2.49 -4.10 -6.01
CA THR A 27 -3.45 -3.12 -6.54
C THR A 27 -3.28 -2.85 -8.03
N PHE A 28 -2.08 -3.00 -8.59
CA PHE A 28 -1.86 -2.84 -10.05
C PHE A 28 -2.58 -3.91 -10.88
N ILE A 29 -2.95 -5.04 -10.29
CA ILE A 29 -3.73 -6.09 -10.92
C ILE A 29 -5.22 -5.94 -10.61
N THR A 30 -5.57 -5.73 -9.33
CA THR A 30 -6.96 -5.69 -8.88
C THR A 30 -7.71 -4.44 -9.33
N LEU A 31 -7.06 -3.28 -9.39
CA LEU A 31 -7.69 -2.03 -9.83
C LEU A 31 -8.17 -2.11 -11.29
N PRO A 32 -7.34 -2.48 -12.29
CA PRO A 32 -7.83 -2.66 -13.66
C PRO A 32 -8.93 -3.72 -13.79
N ALA A 33 -8.84 -4.81 -13.02
CA ALA A 33 -9.87 -5.85 -13.03
C ALA A 33 -11.23 -5.32 -12.54
N LEU A 34 -11.25 -4.51 -11.49
CA LEU A 34 -12.47 -3.89 -10.97
C LEU A 34 -13.00 -2.79 -11.89
N LEU A 35 -12.12 -2.02 -12.53
CA LEU A 35 -12.50 -1.06 -13.57
C LEU A 35 -13.15 -1.75 -14.77
N SER A 36 -12.59 -2.87 -15.24
CA SER A 36 -13.17 -3.65 -16.34
C SER A 36 -14.52 -4.29 -15.97
N ALA A 37 -14.76 -4.53 -14.67
CA ALA A 37 -16.05 -4.95 -14.15
C ALA A 37 -17.10 -3.83 -14.07
N GLY A 38 -16.77 -2.60 -14.51
CA GLY A 38 -17.67 -1.45 -14.59
C GLY A 38 -17.76 -0.63 -13.30
N MET A 39 -16.84 -0.83 -12.35
CA MET A 39 -16.81 0.01 -11.15
C MET A 39 -16.31 1.43 -11.46
N SER A 40 -16.82 2.40 -10.70
CA SER A 40 -16.25 3.74 -10.72
C SER A 40 -14.81 3.72 -10.19
N PRO A 41 -13.92 4.57 -10.70
CA PRO A 41 -12.50 4.56 -10.39
C PRO A 41 -12.17 4.65 -8.90
N VAL A 42 -12.82 5.54 -8.17
CA VAL A 42 -12.62 5.69 -6.72
C VAL A 42 -13.10 4.44 -6.00
N MET A 43 -14.30 3.91 -6.31
CA MET A 43 -14.82 2.68 -5.68
C MET A 43 -13.98 1.44 -6.01
N ALA A 44 -13.43 1.35 -7.23
CA ALA A 44 -12.53 0.27 -7.62
C ALA A 44 -11.24 0.29 -6.77
N ASN A 45 -10.65 1.47 -6.56
CA ASN A 45 -9.45 1.62 -5.74
C ASN A 45 -9.70 1.30 -4.25
N THR A 46 -10.79 1.79 -3.67
CA THR A 46 -11.14 1.55 -2.27
C THR A 46 -11.49 0.07 -2.01
N THR A 47 -12.20 -0.56 -2.94
CA THR A 47 -12.50 -2.00 -2.90
C THR A 47 -11.23 -2.83 -3.05
N SER A 48 -10.34 -2.48 -4.00
CA SER A 48 -9.04 -3.11 -4.17
C SER A 48 -8.18 -3.05 -2.90
N ALA A 49 -8.12 -1.89 -2.24
CA ALA A 49 -7.40 -1.73 -0.98
C ALA A 49 -7.96 -2.65 0.13
N SER A 50 -9.29 -2.80 0.20
CA SER A 50 -9.96 -3.68 1.16
C SER A 50 -9.62 -5.16 0.93
N VAL A 51 -9.57 -5.58 -0.32
CA VAL A 51 -9.19 -6.96 -0.73
C VAL A 51 -7.74 -7.29 -0.36
N MET A 52 -6.86 -6.30 -0.33
CA MET A 52 -5.44 -6.51 0.01
C MET A 52 -5.18 -6.67 1.52
N LEU A 53 -6.13 -6.31 2.40
CA LEU A 53 -5.96 -6.34 3.86
C LEU A 53 -5.53 -7.71 4.42
N PRO A 54 -6.19 -8.83 4.07
CA PRO A 54 -5.79 -10.16 4.57
C PRO A 54 -4.38 -10.55 4.16
N GLY A 55 -3.96 -10.17 2.93
CA GLY A 55 -2.60 -10.40 2.44
C GLY A 55 -1.54 -9.64 3.27
N TYR A 56 -1.82 -8.39 3.63
CA TYR A 56 -0.94 -7.63 4.52
C TYR A 56 -0.91 -8.20 5.93
N LEU A 57 -2.05 -8.63 6.48
CA LEU A 57 -2.12 -9.30 7.78
C LEU A 57 -1.28 -10.59 7.77
N GLY A 58 -1.43 -11.44 6.77
CA GLY A 58 -0.62 -12.64 6.59
C GLY A 58 0.88 -12.34 6.54
N SER A 59 1.26 -11.26 5.84
CA SER A 59 2.65 -10.80 5.78
C SER A 59 3.18 -10.36 7.16
N VAL A 60 2.39 -9.61 7.94
CA VAL A 60 2.76 -9.21 9.31
C VAL A 60 2.95 -10.43 10.21
N LEU A 61 2.04 -11.40 10.15
CA LEU A 61 2.13 -12.64 10.93
C LEU A 61 3.37 -13.46 10.55
N GLY A 62 3.73 -13.51 9.27
CA GLY A 62 4.94 -14.17 8.79
C GLY A 62 6.25 -13.51 9.28
N PHE A 63 6.23 -12.20 9.55
CA PHE A 63 7.39 -11.46 10.04
C PHE A 63 7.37 -11.17 11.56
N ARG A 64 6.44 -11.74 12.32
CA ARG A 64 6.24 -11.45 13.76
C ARG A 64 7.53 -11.60 14.58
N ASP A 65 8.32 -12.65 14.31
CA ASP A 65 9.55 -12.93 15.07
C ASP A 65 10.64 -11.90 14.77
N VAL A 66 10.71 -11.43 13.52
CA VAL A 66 11.62 -10.35 13.10
C VAL A 66 11.19 -9.00 13.67
N LEU A 67 9.89 -8.72 13.72
CA LEU A 67 9.35 -7.50 14.32
C LEU A 67 9.67 -7.40 15.83
N SER A 68 9.75 -8.54 16.52
CA SER A 68 10.09 -8.56 17.96
C SER A 68 11.50 -8.08 18.25
N SER A 69 12.44 -8.17 17.29
CA SER A 69 13.83 -7.68 17.41
C SER A 69 13.94 -6.16 17.18
N VAL A 70 12.94 -5.53 16.58
CA VAL A 70 12.95 -4.09 16.28
C VAL A 70 12.52 -3.28 17.52
N SER A 71 13.16 -2.14 17.73
CA SER A 71 12.84 -1.24 18.86
C SER A 71 11.36 -0.83 18.87
N ARG A 72 10.63 -1.17 19.93
CA ARG A 72 9.20 -0.84 20.12
C ARG A 72 8.93 0.67 20.01
N LYS A 73 9.81 1.50 20.58
CA LYS A 73 9.70 2.96 20.51
C LYS A 73 9.79 3.46 19.07
N TYR A 74 10.67 2.87 18.28
CA TYR A 74 10.83 3.22 16.87
C TYR A 74 9.58 2.82 16.07
N LEU A 75 9.10 1.57 16.22
CA LEU A 75 7.88 1.09 15.57
C LEU A 75 6.67 1.97 15.93
N PHE A 76 6.51 2.33 17.20
CA PHE A 76 5.42 3.19 17.64
C PHE A 76 5.41 4.55 16.91
N ILE A 77 6.57 5.20 16.79
CA ILE A 77 6.68 6.48 16.05
C ILE A 77 6.29 6.31 14.60
N LEU A 78 6.75 5.25 13.92
CA LEU A 78 6.41 4.99 12.52
C LEU A 78 4.91 4.71 12.34
N ILE A 79 4.31 3.93 13.24
CA ILE A 79 2.87 3.61 13.24
C ILE A 79 2.04 4.90 13.39
N VAL A 80 2.36 5.74 14.37
CA VAL A 80 1.63 7.01 14.59
C VAL A 80 1.71 7.92 13.37
N LEU A 81 2.91 8.08 12.80
CA LEU A 81 3.08 8.86 11.57
C LEU A 81 2.25 8.26 10.42
N SER A 82 2.29 6.94 10.26
CA SER A 82 1.53 6.26 9.20
C SER A 82 0.02 6.43 9.37
N ILE A 83 -0.51 6.36 10.58
CA ILE A 83 -1.94 6.59 10.88
C ILE A 83 -2.33 8.02 10.49
N LEU A 84 -1.57 9.02 10.94
CA LEU A 84 -1.87 10.43 10.69
C LEU A 84 -1.88 10.75 9.19
N PHE A 85 -0.81 10.36 8.49
CA PHE A 85 -0.67 10.70 7.07
C PHE A 85 -1.54 9.86 6.15
N SER A 86 -1.79 8.58 6.47
CA SER A 86 -2.69 7.74 5.68
C SER A 86 -4.15 8.17 5.78
N SER A 87 -4.59 8.65 6.95
CA SER A 87 -5.94 9.22 7.10
C SER A 87 -6.13 10.47 6.23
N VAL A 88 -5.09 11.32 6.12
CA VAL A 88 -5.11 12.46 5.19
C VAL A 88 -5.22 11.98 3.74
N GLY A 89 -4.41 10.99 3.33
CA GLY A 89 -4.48 10.42 1.98
C GLY A 89 -5.84 9.81 1.66
N ALA A 90 -6.41 9.04 2.59
CA ALA A 90 -7.72 8.41 2.43
C ALA A 90 -8.86 9.43 2.32
N THR A 91 -8.84 10.49 3.14
CA THR A 91 -9.84 11.58 3.05
C THR A 91 -9.71 12.37 1.76
N LEU A 92 -8.51 12.61 1.25
CA LEU A 92 -8.30 13.21 -0.06
C LEU A 92 -8.87 12.35 -1.19
N LEU A 93 -8.73 11.01 -1.12
CA LEU A 93 -9.32 10.13 -2.13
C LEU A 93 -10.83 10.22 -2.18
N ILE A 94 -11.51 10.08 -1.05
CA ILE A 94 -12.99 10.13 -1.01
C ILE A 94 -13.56 11.51 -1.39
N SER A 95 -12.75 12.57 -1.26
CA SER A 95 -13.09 13.92 -1.72
C SER A 95 -12.79 14.14 -3.20
N SER A 96 -12.11 13.20 -3.86
CA SER A 96 -11.74 13.29 -5.27
C SER A 96 -12.89 12.81 -6.16
N THR A 97 -13.08 13.48 -7.31
CA THR A 97 -13.98 12.97 -8.34
C THR A 97 -13.33 11.84 -9.13
N ASP A 98 -14.12 10.91 -9.66
CA ASP A 98 -13.63 9.81 -10.52
C ASP A 98 -12.76 10.31 -11.69
N LYS A 99 -13.18 11.42 -12.31
CA LYS A 99 -12.43 12.04 -13.41
C LYS A 99 -11.04 12.53 -12.96
N PHE A 100 -10.96 13.20 -11.81
CA PHE A 100 -9.70 13.69 -11.25
C PHE A 100 -8.80 12.51 -10.87
N PHE A 101 -9.36 11.49 -10.19
CA PHE A 101 -8.61 10.32 -9.79
C PHE A 101 -7.99 9.59 -11.01
N MET A 102 -8.75 9.40 -12.09
CA MET A 102 -8.25 8.79 -13.33
C MET A 102 -7.10 9.58 -13.96
N GLN A 103 -7.14 10.92 -13.89
CA GLN A 103 -6.04 11.76 -14.39
C GLN A 103 -4.78 11.66 -13.53
N VAL A 104 -4.93 11.42 -12.23
CA VAL A 104 -3.80 11.35 -11.28
C VAL A 104 -3.15 9.96 -11.27
N ILE A 105 -3.88 8.87 -11.56
CA ILE A 105 -3.35 7.49 -11.57
C ILE A 105 -2.04 7.34 -12.34
N PRO A 106 -1.86 7.83 -13.59
CA PRO A 106 -0.61 7.65 -14.32
C PRO A 106 0.59 8.29 -13.60
N PHE A 107 0.39 9.43 -12.95
CA PHE A 107 1.44 10.11 -12.17
C PHE A 107 1.78 9.33 -10.90
N LEU A 108 0.77 8.74 -10.24
CA LEU A 108 0.99 7.90 -9.06
C LEU A 108 1.78 6.64 -9.40
N ILE A 109 1.46 6.00 -10.53
CA ILE A 109 2.20 4.84 -11.05
C ILE A 109 3.62 5.24 -11.43
N LEU A 110 3.80 6.39 -12.08
CA LEU A 110 5.12 6.92 -12.44
C LEU A 110 5.99 7.15 -11.18
N ILE A 111 5.43 7.77 -10.15
CA ILE A 111 6.12 7.98 -8.86
C ILE A 111 6.53 6.65 -8.25
N ALA A 112 5.61 5.67 -8.17
CA ALA A 112 5.92 4.34 -7.65
C ALA A 112 7.04 3.65 -8.44
N THR A 113 7.00 3.77 -9.78
CA THR A 113 8.02 3.19 -10.68
C THR A 113 9.37 3.87 -10.50
N LEU A 114 9.41 5.20 -10.37
CA LEU A 114 10.65 5.95 -10.12
C LEU A 114 11.26 5.60 -8.75
N LEU A 115 10.43 5.47 -7.71
CA LEU A 115 10.87 5.03 -6.39
C LEU A 115 11.44 3.60 -6.44
N PHE A 116 10.85 2.72 -7.24
CA PHE A 116 11.37 1.37 -7.46
C PHE A 116 12.72 1.40 -8.19
N ALA A 117 12.81 2.13 -9.28
CA ALA A 117 14.03 2.23 -10.09
C ALA A 117 15.19 2.81 -9.26
N THR A 118 14.94 3.86 -8.47
CA THR A 118 15.97 4.44 -7.59
C THR A 118 16.43 3.47 -6.49
N ASN A 119 15.54 2.63 -5.98
CA ASN A 119 15.87 1.60 -4.98
C ASN A 119 16.78 0.52 -5.57
N VAL A 120 16.46 0.04 -6.77
CA VAL A 120 17.25 -1.00 -7.46
C VAL A 120 18.63 -0.47 -7.86
N VAL A 121 18.70 0.74 -8.42
CA VAL A 121 19.96 1.34 -8.92
C VAL A 121 20.86 1.78 -7.77
N ASN A 122 20.29 2.24 -6.65
CA ASN A 122 21.05 2.84 -5.55
C ASN A 122 21.33 1.89 -4.37
N GLN A 123 21.05 0.59 -4.48
CA GLN A 123 21.27 -0.36 -3.36
C GLN A 123 22.68 -0.22 -2.75
N ASN A 124 23.70 0.05 -3.54
CA ASN A 124 25.10 0.23 -3.08
C ASN A 124 25.40 1.64 -2.51
N ASN A 125 24.64 2.68 -2.89
CA ASN A 125 24.89 4.08 -2.51
C ASN A 125 23.97 4.56 -1.37
N ILE A 126 22.73 4.05 -1.31
CA ILE A 126 21.77 4.37 -0.24
C ILE A 126 22.30 3.90 1.13
N LEU A 127 23.09 2.81 1.14
CA LEU A 127 23.77 2.29 2.32
C LEU A 127 24.83 3.26 2.92
N LYS A 128 25.17 4.37 2.25
CA LYS A 128 26.19 5.31 2.72
C LYS A 128 25.65 6.51 3.50
N SER A 129 24.38 6.87 3.39
CA SER A 129 23.82 8.09 4.01
C SER A 129 22.84 7.77 5.15
N GLN A 130 23.22 8.07 6.38
CA GLN A 130 22.31 8.03 7.54
C GLN A 130 21.53 9.35 7.60
N LYS A 131 20.25 9.33 7.21
CA LYS A 131 19.37 10.50 7.32
C LYS A 131 18.03 10.07 7.93
N PRO A 132 17.97 9.79 9.24
CA PRO A 132 16.76 9.30 9.90
C PRO A 132 15.61 10.32 9.86
N PHE A 133 15.90 11.60 9.80
CA PHE A 133 14.88 12.63 9.62
C PHE A 133 14.24 12.55 8.23
N LEU A 134 15.06 12.41 7.18
CA LEU A 134 14.57 12.26 5.80
C LEU A 134 13.70 11.00 5.64
N SER A 135 14.09 9.87 6.28
CA SER A 135 13.29 8.64 6.30
C SER A 135 11.88 8.89 6.84
N LYS A 136 11.75 9.62 7.95
CA LYS A 136 10.44 9.94 8.56
C LYS A 136 9.61 10.90 7.70
N VAL A 137 10.23 11.89 7.08
CA VAL A 137 9.54 12.81 6.16
C VAL A 137 9.04 12.05 4.93
N LEU A 138 9.88 11.21 4.33
CA LEU A 138 9.49 10.37 3.20
C LEU A 138 8.39 9.37 3.60
N LEU A 139 8.46 8.81 4.82
CA LEU A 139 7.41 7.95 5.34
C LEU A 139 6.06 8.67 5.41
N GLY A 140 6.02 9.93 5.85
CA GLY A 140 4.79 10.74 5.84
C GLY A 140 4.20 10.86 4.44
N PHE A 141 5.02 11.23 3.45
CA PHE A 141 4.58 11.31 2.04
C PHE A 141 4.12 9.96 1.50
N VAL A 142 4.86 8.88 1.74
CA VAL A 142 4.50 7.53 1.31
C VAL A 142 3.25 7.02 2.01
N SER A 143 3.03 7.38 3.28
CA SER A 143 1.80 7.04 4.01
C SER A 143 0.58 7.77 3.45
N SER A 144 0.71 9.06 3.10
CA SER A 144 -0.36 9.80 2.40
C SER A 144 -0.63 9.22 1.02
N TYR A 145 0.42 8.89 0.26
CA TYR A 145 0.32 8.20 -1.02
C TYR A 145 -0.41 6.86 -0.88
N GLY A 146 -0.03 6.02 0.12
CA GLY A 146 -0.65 4.73 0.36
C GLY A 146 -2.09 4.82 0.83
N GLY A 147 -2.44 5.90 1.57
CA GLY A 147 -3.82 6.21 1.95
C GLY A 147 -4.69 6.61 0.77
N TYR A 148 -4.11 7.33 -0.19
CA TYR A 148 -4.79 7.77 -1.42
C TYR A 148 -4.83 6.66 -2.47
N PHE A 149 -3.70 5.99 -2.72
CA PHE A 149 -3.52 4.99 -3.76
C PHE A 149 -2.60 3.87 -3.27
N ASN A 150 -3.15 2.73 -2.96
CA ASN A 150 -2.40 1.62 -2.35
C ASN A 150 -1.44 0.88 -3.32
N GLY A 151 -1.43 1.24 -4.61
CA GLY A 151 -0.60 0.60 -5.64
C GLY A 151 0.89 0.86 -5.44
N GLY A 152 1.71 -0.19 -5.29
CA GLY A 152 3.15 -0.07 -5.10
C GLY A 152 3.58 0.43 -3.71
N LEU A 153 2.66 0.48 -2.74
CA LEU A 153 2.93 0.96 -1.38
C LEU A 153 4.12 0.26 -0.73
N GLY A 154 4.23 -1.06 -0.89
CA GLY A 154 5.34 -1.82 -0.31
C GLY A 154 6.71 -1.38 -0.81
N ILE A 155 6.82 -1.08 -2.10
CA ILE A 155 8.06 -0.61 -2.73
C ILE A 155 8.38 0.80 -2.25
N ALA A 156 7.40 1.68 -2.22
CA ALA A 156 7.56 3.05 -1.75
C ALA A 156 7.99 3.11 -0.28
N LEU A 157 7.42 2.24 0.58
CA LEU A 157 7.83 2.12 1.98
C LEU A 157 9.26 1.61 2.13
N LEU A 158 9.67 0.59 1.36
CA LEU A 158 11.07 0.13 1.38
C LEU A 158 12.02 1.25 0.95
N SER A 159 11.65 2.04 -0.05
CA SER A 159 12.45 3.20 -0.49
C SER A 159 12.59 4.24 0.62
N ALA A 160 11.50 4.57 1.32
CA ALA A 160 11.54 5.51 2.43
C ALA A 160 12.36 4.99 3.63
N LEU A 161 12.27 3.69 3.91
CA LEU A 161 12.96 3.05 5.03
C LEU A 161 14.45 2.76 4.73
N SER A 162 14.87 2.72 3.47
CA SER A 162 16.25 2.40 3.08
C SER A 162 17.30 3.40 3.58
N PHE A 163 16.88 4.60 4.00
CA PHE A 163 17.73 5.59 4.67
C PHE A 163 18.06 5.25 6.14
N GLU A 164 17.45 4.20 6.69
CA GLU A 164 17.70 3.68 8.04
C GLU A 164 18.73 2.56 8.03
N LYS A 165 19.99 2.87 8.25
CA LYS A 165 21.09 1.88 8.27
C LYS A 165 21.08 0.94 9.45
N LYS A 166 20.32 1.24 10.48
CA LYS A 166 20.30 0.49 11.74
C LYS A 166 19.74 -0.92 11.56
N TYR A 167 18.91 -1.11 10.53
CA TYR A 167 18.13 -2.33 10.34
C TYR A 167 18.57 -3.08 9.07
N SER A 168 18.60 -4.40 9.16
CA SER A 168 18.84 -5.31 8.03
C SER A 168 17.68 -5.25 7.03
N LEU A 169 17.90 -5.69 5.79
CA LEU A 169 16.85 -5.77 4.76
C LEU A 169 15.65 -6.61 5.21
N ARG A 170 15.90 -7.67 6.02
CA ARG A 170 14.84 -8.50 6.57
C ARG A 170 13.99 -7.74 7.59
N GLU A 171 14.62 -6.95 8.47
CA GLU A 171 13.92 -6.10 9.43
C GLU A 171 13.15 -4.96 8.72
N LEU A 172 13.74 -4.34 7.70
CA LEU A 172 13.06 -3.33 6.88
C LEU A 172 11.84 -3.91 6.16
N SER A 173 11.93 -5.15 5.66
CA SER A 173 10.79 -5.86 5.06
C SER A 173 9.69 -6.16 6.07
N ALA A 174 10.05 -6.51 7.31
CA ALA A 174 9.11 -6.70 8.39
C ALA A 174 8.41 -5.38 8.77
N ILE A 175 9.17 -4.30 8.92
CA ILE A 175 8.63 -2.95 9.19
C ILE A 175 7.70 -2.50 8.04
N LYS A 176 8.13 -2.69 6.77
CA LYS A 176 7.31 -2.42 5.59
C LYS A 176 5.96 -3.13 5.67
N SER A 177 5.95 -4.43 5.98
CA SER A 177 4.73 -5.24 6.06
C SER A 177 3.78 -4.71 7.13
N LEU A 178 4.31 -4.38 8.31
CA LEU A 178 3.54 -3.79 9.40
C LEU A 178 2.94 -2.44 9.00
N LEU A 179 3.73 -1.54 8.41
CA LEU A 179 3.26 -0.22 7.99
C LEU A 179 2.26 -0.31 6.85
N SER A 180 2.46 -1.20 5.87
CA SER A 180 1.47 -1.45 4.81
C SER A 180 0.13 -1.88 5.39
N PHE A 181 0.14 -2.79 6.36
CA PHE A 181 -1.07 -3.21 7.06
C PHE A 181 -1.73 -2.04 7.78
N VAL A 182 -0.99 -1.27 8.59
CA VAL A 182 -1.54 -0.13 9.34
C VAL A 182 -2.14 0.93 8.40
N ILE A 183 -1.40 1.33 7.37
CA ILE A 183 -1.85 2.32 6.37
C ILE A 183 -3.15 1.85 5.72
N THR A 184 -3.19 0.58 5.29
CA THR A 184 -4.37 0.05 4.60
C THR A 184 -5.57 -0.11 5.55
N VAL A 185 -5.36 -0.54 6.81
CA VAL A 185 -6.44 -0.59 7.81
C VAL A 185 -7.06 0.79 8.02
N VAL A 186 -6.23 1.81 8.25
CA VAL A 186 -6.71 3.18 8.46
C VAL A 186 -7.49 3.69 7.25
N SER A 187 -6.94 3.49 6.04
CA SER A 187 -7.58 3.92 4.80
C SER A 187 -8.92 3.21 4.58
N VAL A 188 -8.96 1.89 4.77
CA VAL A 188 -10.18 1.09 4.62
C VAL A 188 -11.23 1.48 5.64
N MET A 189 -10.86 1.79 6.89
CA MET A 189 -11.80 2.34 7.87
C MET A 189 -12.45 3.63 7.39
N VAL A 190 -11.67 4.56 6.81
CA VAL A 190 -12.20 5.79 6.23
C VAL A 190 -13.14 5.48 5.04
N PHE A 191 -12.77 4.53 4.18
CA PHE A 191 -13.57 4.15 3.00
C PHE A 191 -14.89 3.49 3.39
N ILE A 192 -14.88 2.60 4.39
CA ILE A 192 -16.09 1.95 4.91
C ILE A 192 -17.03 2.97 5.54
N SER A 193 -16.50 3.87 6.38
CA SER A 193 -17.30 4.92 7.03
C SER A 193 -18.02 5.83 6.04
N ASN A 194 -17.50 5.96 4.81
CA ASN A 194 -18.07 6.78 3.75
C ASN A 194 -18.76 5.95 2.64
N GLN A 195 -18.96 4.64 2.84
CA GLN A 195 -19.66 3.73 1.92
C GLN A 195 -19.02 3.60 0.52
N PHE A 196 -17.70 3.79 0.41
CA PHE A 196 -16.97 3.67 -0.85
C PHE A 196 -16.51 2.24 -1.18
N VAL A 197 -16.76 1.24 -0.32
CA VAL A 197 -16.37 -0.15 -0.54
C VAL A 197 -17.54 -0.96 -1.11
N VAL A 198 -17.33 -1.63 -2.23
CA VAL A 198 -18.29 -2.52 -2.86
C VAL A 198 -18.13 -3.93 -2.31
N TRP A 199 -18.86 -4.24 -1.24
CA TRP A 199 -18.76 -5.51 -0.51
C TRP A 199 -19.04 -6.75 -1.34
N SER A 200 -19.93 -6.66 -2.34
CA SER A 200 -20.24 -7.77 -3.24
C SER A 200 -19.02 -8.27 -4.02
N TYR A 201 -18.05 -7.41 -4.34
CA TYR A 201 -16.78 -7.80 -4.94
C TYR A 201 -15.70 -8.08 -3.89
N ALA A 202 -15.62 -7.26 -2.85
CA ALA A 202 -14.59 -7.40 -1.82
C ALA A 202 -14.61 -8.79 -1.17
N LEU A 203 -15.79 -9.30 -0.79
CA LEU A 203 -15.94 -10.59 -0.10
C LEU A 203 -15.55 -11.80 -0.96
N TYR A 204 -15.72 -11.72 -2.27
CA TYR A 204 -15.36 -12.83 -3.17
C TYR A 204 -13.89 -12.78 -3.61
N MET A 205 -13.26 -11.62 -3.52
CA MET A 205 -11.86 -11.43 -3.89
C MET A 205 -10.89 -11.62 -2.70
N ILE A 206 -11.41 -11.67 -1.47
CA ILE A 206 -10.63 -11.97 -0.24
C ILE A 206 -10.38 -13.46 -0.12
#